data_3e7555789c553e5ae1504d3e1c6de3c8
#
_entry.id   3e7555789c553e5ae1504d3e1c6de3c8
#
_cell.length_a   1.000
_cell.length_b   1.000
_cell.length_c   1.000
_cell.angle_alpha   90.00
_cell.angle_beta   90.00
_cell.angle_gamma   90.00
#
_symmetry.space_group_name_H-M   'P 1'
#
loop_
_entity.id
_entity.type
_entity.pdbx_description
1 polymer ?
#
loop_
_entity_poly.entity_id
_entity_poly.type
_entity_poly.pdbx_seq_one_letter_code
_entity_poly.pdbx_strand_id
1 'polypeptide(L)'
;EKTGIIVPGVPVIFDGNSEEAAEVIRKKAEELKSPYFEVKQEDAEIYKNTRTGIDFSLKNGYYGDIIFSIPFIAKYQVMNASLALKTMEELKENIPVSVENLKDGLLRTRWQGRMETVLPGVIVDGAHNEDGVEKFVETAAHFQEECPLTLLFSAVDDKDYKDMISSICGKIKLSHVVVTQVGGYREVPAEEFAKLFRENGCTDVQVCDKTEEAFPLALKLKGEDGMLFCVGSLYLVGEVKDVIRRKKYD
;
A
#
# COMPACT_ATOMS: atom_id res chain seq x y z
N GLU A 1 -19.37 -1.91 12.93
CA GLU A 1 -19.08 -3.37 12.79
C GLU A 1 -17.82 -3.78 13.55
N LYS A 2 -16.67 -3.07 13.39
CA LYS A 2 -15.38 -3.49 13.96
C LYS A 2 -15.30 -3.48 15.49
N THR A 3 -16.16 -2.75 16.20
CA THR A 3 -16.20 -2.74 17.69
C THR A 3 -16.64 -4.08 18.30
N GLY A 4 -17.23 -4.97 17.53
CA GLY A 4 -17.61 -6.31 17.98
C GLY A 4 -16.46 -7.22 18.40
N ILE A 5 -15.22 -6.88 18.06
CA ILE A 5 -14.02 -7.64 18.47
C ILE A 5 -13.49 -7.23 19.85
N ILE A 6 -13.99 -6.14 20.44
CA ILE A 6 -13.53 -5.66 21.75
C ILE A 6 -13.96 -6.62 22.84
N VAL A 7 -13.00 -7.15 23.59
CA VAL A 7 -13.22 -8.11 24.68
C VAL A 7 -13.12 -7.39 26.02
N PRO A 8 -14.04 -7.65 26.98
CA PRO A 8 -14.01 -7.00 28.28
C PRO A 8 -12.66 -7.12 29.01
N GLY A 9 -12.10 -6.01 29.45
CA GLY A 9 -10.85 -5.94 30.19
C GLY A 9 -9.57 -6.11 29.36
N VAL A 10 -9.69 -6.37 28.05
CA VAL A 10 -8.54 -6.50 27.15
C VAL A 10 -8.22 -5.14 26.52
N PRO A 11 -6.95 -4.70 26.51
CA PRO A 11 -6.55 -3.43 25.88
C PRO A 11 -6.93 -3.36 24.40
N VAL A 12 -7.42 -2.19 23.98
CA VAL A 12 -7.77 -1.89 22.59
C VAL A 12 -6.79 -0.85 22.06
N ILE A 13 -6.08 -1.18 21.00
CA ILE A 13 -5.20 -0.25 20.29
C ILE A 13 -5.80 0.01 18.91
N PHE A 14 -5.95 1.27 18.52
CA PHE A 14 -6.63 1.61 17.28
C PHE A 14 -6.12 2.91 16.64
N ASP A 15 -6.42 3.06 15.34
CA ASP A 15 -6.16 4.26 14.56
C ASP A 15 -7.13 5.38 14.97
N GLY A 16 -6.61 6.43 15.57
CA GLY A 16 -7.35 7.60 16.07
C GLY A 16 -7.49 8.74 15.05
N ASN A 17 -7.10 8.54 13.77
CA ASN A 17 -7.16 9.63 12.78
C ASN A 17 -8.59 9.99 12.35
N SER A 18 -9.55 9.10 12.51
CA SER A 18 -10.98 9.38 12.32
C SER A 18 -11.67 9.59 13.66
N GLU A 19 -12.00 10.83 14.01
CA GLU A 19 -12.64 11.15 15.29
C GLU A 19 -13.98 10.43 15.46
N GLU A 20 -14.80 10.32 14.40
CA GLU A 20 -16.07 9.60 14.43
C GLU A 20 -15.86 8.11 14.80
N ALA A 21 -14.88 7.46 14.17
CA ALA A 21 -14.57 6.07 14.46
C ALA A 21 -13.97 5.91 15.86
N ALA A 22 -13.10 6.83 16.27
CA ALA A 22 -12.45 6.84 17.57
C ALA A 22 -13.47 6.98 18.72
N GLU A 23 -14.46 7.88 18.57
CA GLU A 23 -15.52 8.06 19.56
C GLU A 23 -16.33 6.78 19.78
N VAL A 24 -16.70 6.08 18.70
CA VAL A 24 -17.43 4.80 18.77
C VAL A 24 -16.60 3.72 19.48
N ILE A 25 -15.28 3.66 19.19
CA ILE A 25 -14.37 2.67 19.80
C ILE A 25 -14.19 2.99 21.29
N ARG A 26 -13.91 4.26 21.65
CA ARG A 26 -13.77 4.72 23.05
C ARG A 26 -14.99 4.36 23.88
N LYS A 27 -16.18 4.74 23.41
CA LYS A 27 -17.43 4.44 24.09
C LYS A 27 -17.61 2.94 24.32
N LYS A 28 -17.31 2.11 23.31
CA LYS A 28 -17.41 0.65 23.44
C LYS A 28 -16.38 0.07 24.41
N ALA A 29 -15.17 0.57 24.41
CA ALA A 29 -14.13 0.18 25.34
C ALA A 29 -14.51 0.53 26.79
N GLU A 30 -15.05 1.72 27.04
CA GLU A 30 -15.53 2.15 28.36
C GLU A 30 -16.70 1.26 28.86
N GLU A 31 -17.69 0.96 28.01
CA GLU A 31 -18.78 0.04 28.34
C GLU A 31 -18.26 -1.33 28.81
N LEU A 32 -17.19 -1.81 28.18
CA LEU A 32 -16.58 -3.12 28.45
C LEU A 32 -15.45 -3.06 29.49
N LYS A 33 -15.18 -1.88 30.06
CA LYS A 33 -14.07 -1.62 31.00
C LYS A 33 -12.71 -2.07 30.44
N SER A 34 -12.51 -1.88 29.14
CA SER A 34 -11.27 -2.19 28.41
C SER A 34 -10.40 -0.95 28.36
N PRO A 35 -9.12 -1.00 28.75
CA PRO A 35 -8.17 0.08 28.49
C PRO A 35 -8.12 0.34 26.98
N TYR A 36 -7.94 1.61 26.57
CA TYR A 36 -7.82 1.92 25.16
C TYR A 36 -6.68 2.90 24.89
N PHE A 37 -6.06 2.75 23.72
CA PHE A 37 -4.92 3.54 23.27
C PHE A 37 -5.13 3.95 21.83
N GLU A 38 -5.19 5.26 21.63
CA GLU A 38 -5.27 5.84 20.30
C GLU A 38 -3.86 6.06 19.77
N VAL A 39 -3.64 5.72 18.52
CA VAL A 39 -2.43 6.07 17.77
C VAL A 39 -2.83 6.94 16.60
N LYS A 40 -2.17 8.08 16.44
CA LYS A 40 -2.45 9.04 15.36
C LYS A 40 -1.23 9.19 14.47
N GLN A 41 -1.47 9.63 13.24
CA GLN A 41 -0.40 9.87 12.28
C GLN A 41 0.60 10.91 12.78
N GLU A 42 0.15 11.90 13.54
CA GLU A 42 0.97 12.94 14.16
C GLU A 42 1.89 12.43 15.28
N ASP A 43 1.64 11.22 15.81
CA ASP A 43 2.49 10.60 16.84
C ASP A 43 3.79 10.03 16.26
N ALA A 44 3.89 9.90 14.95
CA ALA A 44 5.10 9.46 14.28
C ALA A 44 5.82 10.63 13.60
N GLU A 45 7.14 10.57 13.54
CA GLU A 45 8.00 11.46 12.77
C GLU A 45 8.76 10.66 11.73
N ILE A 46 8.59 11.04 10.45
CA ILE A 46 9.27 10.39 9.32
C ILE A 46 10.53 11.17 9.00
N TYR A 47 11.70 10.53 9.13
CA TYR A 47 13.00 11.13 8.80
C TYR A 47 13.40 10.90 7.36
N LYS A 48 13.01 9.75 6.80
CA LYS A 48 13.39 9.36 5.46
C LYS A 48 12.28 8.54 4.80
N ASN A 49 11.96 8.89 3.57
CA ASN A 49 11.06 8.10 2.71
C ASN A 49 11.75 7.92 1.36
N THR A 50 12.10 6.68 1.03
CA THR A 50 12.84 6.33 -0.18
C THR A 50 12.12 5.25 -0.96
N ARG A 51 12.63 4.93 -2.15
CA ARG A 51 12.13 3.82 -2.99
C ARG A 51 12.29 2.43 -2.37
N THR A 52 12.98 2.31 -1.22
CA THR A 52 13.27 1.02 -0.57
C THR A 52 12.72 0.92 0.84
N GLY A 53 12.24 2.01 1.43
CA GLY A 53 11.70 2.00 2.78
C GLY A 53 11.58 3.36 3.44
N ILE A 54 11.03 3.34 4.65
CA ILE A 54 10.78 4.53 5.46
C ILE A 54 11.46 4.36 6.81
N ASP A 55 12.21 5.40 7.23
CA ASP A 55 12.75 5.53 8.58
C ASP A 55 11.88 6.51 9.38
N PHE A 56 11.45 6.11 10.56
CA PHE A 56 10.57 6.89 11.41
C PHE A 56 10.84 6.64 12.90
N SER A 57 10.37 7.54 13.77
CA SER A 57 10.27 7.30 15.22
C SER A 57 8.86 7.62 15.72
N LEU A 58 8.55 7.20 16.94
CA LEU A 58 7.41 7.68 17.70
C LEU A 58 7.83 8.88 18.54
N LYS A 59 7.00 9.93 18.61
CA LYS A 59 7.30 11.14 19.40
C LYS A 59 7.18 10.91 20.89
N ASN A 60 6.36 9.94 21.30
CA ASN A 60 6.02 9.68 22.69
C ASN A 60 5.99 8.17 22.98
N GLY A 61 5.88 7.81 24.26
CA GLY A 61 5.74 6.43 24.69
C GLY A 61 7.06 5.75 25.01
N TYR A 62 6.99 4.47 25.31
CA TYR A 62 8.15 3.66 25.72
C TYR A 62 9.24 3.55 24.63
N TYR A 63 8.82 3.58 23.37
CA TYR A 63 9.71 3.52 22.20
C TYR A 63 9.98 4.91 21.59
N GLY A 64 9.67 5.99 22.31
CA GLY A 64 9.95 7.35 21.85
C GLY A 64 11.42 7.56 21.49
N ASP A 65 11.67 8.36 20.45
CA ASP A 65 13.01 8.71 19.94
C ASP A 65 13.84 7.54 19.35
N ILE A 66 13.29 6.31 19.37
CA ILE A 66 13.95 5.17 18.72
C ILE A 66 13.62 5.19 17.24
N ILE A 67 14.65 5.20 16.39
CA ILE A 67 14.47 5.11 14.94
C ILE A 67 14.21 3.65 14.54
N PHE A 68 13.07 3.45 13.88
CA PHE A 68 12.66 2.21 13.25
C PHE A 68 12.67 2.35 11.74
N SER A 69 12.85 1.24 11.02
CA SER A 69 12.79 1.17 9.56
C SER A 69 11.78 0.13 9.12
N ILE A 70 10.99 0.47 8.09
CA ILE A 70 10.06 -0.46 7.44
C ILE A 70 10.39 -0.55 5.94
N PRO A 71 10.29 -1.73 5.32
CA PRO A 71 10.60 -1.93 3.91
C PRO A 71 9.40 -1.61 3.01
N PHE A 72 8.65 -0.59 3.36
CA PHE A 72 7.49 -0.09 2.61
C PHE A 72 7.72 1.35 2.20
N ILE A 73 7.22 1.73 1.03
CA ILE A 73 7.34 3.09 0.48
C ILE A 73 6.12 3.97 0.79
N ALA A 74 5.02 3.38 1.23
CA ALA A 74 3.77 4.08 1.53
C ALA A 74 3.72 4.57 2.98
N LYS A 75 3.48 5.87 3.16
CA LYS A 75 3.45 6.52 4.48
C LYS A 75 2.40 5.91 5.43
N TYR A 76 1.27 5.42 4.92
CA TYR A 76 0.26 4.77 5.76
C TYR A 76 0.78 3.50 6.47
N GLN A 77 1.86 2.89 5.97
CA GLN A 77 2.48 1.75 6.64
C GLN A 77 3.23 2.15 7.92
N VAL A 78 3.62 3.43 8.06
CA VAL A 78 4.14 3.96 9.32
C VAL A 78 3.06 3.90 10.40
N MET A 79 1.81 4.23 10.06
CA MET A 79 0.68 4.10 10.97
C MET A 79 0.46 2.65 11.42
N ASN A 80 0.51 1.70 10.49
CA ASN A 80 0.42 0.27 10.81
C ASN A 80 1.56 -0.21 11.73
N ALA A 81 2.79 0.26 11.48
CA ALA A 81 3.95 -0.03 12.31
C ALA A 81 3.81 0.61 13.71
N SER A 82 3.28 1.83 13.80
CA SER A 82 3.04 2.52 15.07
C SER A 82 2.01 1.78 15.93
N LEU A 83 0.92 1.28 15.32
CA LEU A 83 -0.06 0.43 16.01
C LEU A 83 0.58 -0.87 16.53
N ALA A 84 1.44 -1.50 15.73
CA ALA A 84 2.16 -2.69 16.16
C ALA A 84 3.12 -2.40 17.32
N LEU A 85 3.89 -1.31 17.25
CA LEU A 85 4.79 -0.89 18.33
C LEU A 85 4.02 -0.56 19.61
N LYS A 86 2.89 0.16 19.50
CA LYS A 86 2.02 0.43 20.65
C LYS A 86 1.47 -0.86 21.26
N THR A 87 1.10 -1.82 20.45
CA THR A 87 0.66 -3.15 20.92
C THR A 87 1.79 -3.86 21.69
N MET A 88 3.01 -3.81 21.19
CA MET A 88 4.17 -4.41 21.87
C MET A 88 4.51 -3.68 23.17
N GLU A 89 4.33 -2.37 23.23
CA GLU A 89 4.46 -1.59 24.45
C GLU A 89 3.49 -2.06 25.54
N GLU A 90 2.23 -2.27 25.21
CA GLU A 90 1.21 -2.74 26.15
C GLU A 90 1.41 -4.20 26.58
N LEU A 91 2.04 -5.00 25.73
CA LEU A 91 2.33 -6.42 26.01
C LEU A 91 3.69 -6.66 26.67
N LYS A 92 4.53 -5.65 26.88
CA LYS A 92 5.94 -5.80 27.29
C LYS A 92 6.17 -6.61 28.57
N GLU A 93 5.24 -6.52 29.54
CA GLU A 93 5.32 -7.26 30.80
C GLU A 93 5.03 -8.77 30.60
N ASN A 94 4.22 -9.11 29.62
CA ASN A 94 3.81 -10.48 29.32
C ASN A 94 4.68 -11.13 28.24
N ILE A 95 5.13 -10.32 27.27
CA ILE A 95 5.90 -10.74 26.09
C ILE A 95 7.08 -9.78 25.95
N PRO A 96 8.16 -9.98 26.72
CA PRO A 96 9.33 -9.11 26.64
C PRO A 96 10.06 -9.32 25.31
N VAL A 97 10.13 -8.28 24.49
CA VAL A 97 10.88 -8.26 23.23
C VAL A 97 11.87 -7.11 23.25
N SER A 98 13.13 -7.39 22.90
CA SER A 98 14.14 -6.35 22.83
C SER A 98 13.88 -5.37 21.68
N VAL A 99 14.38 -4.14 21.82
CA VAL A 99 14.27 -3.12 20.77
C VAL A 99 14.92 -3.59 19.46
N GLU A 100 16.03 -4.30 19.55
CA GLU A 100 16.74 -4.87 18.40
C GLU A 100 15.86 -5.87 17.65
N ASN A 101 15.14 -6.73 18.36
CA ASN A 101 14.22 -7.69 17.76
C ASN A 101 13.01 -7.00 17.12
N LEU A 102 12.50 -5.91 17.72
CA LEU A 102 11.44 -5.10 17.12
C LEU A 102 11.90 -4.42 15.84
N LYS A 103 13.11 -3.83 15.84
CA LYS A 103 13.72 -3.23 14.63
C LYS A 103 13.88 -4.26 13.53
N ASP A 104 14.43 -5.42 13.84
CA ASP A 104 14.62 -6.51 12.89
C ASP A 104 13.29 -7.05 12.37
N GLY A 105 12.30 -7.23 13.24
CA GLY A 105 10.95 -7.66 12.86
C GLY A 105 10.26 -6.69 11.91
N LEU A 106 10.30 -5.39 12.20
CA LEU A 106 9.73 -4.36 11.33
C LEU A 106 10.46 -4.30 9.98
N LEU A 107 11.79 -4.34 9.97
CA LEU A 107 12.61 -4.29 8.76
C LEU A 107 12.39 -5.51 7.85
N ARG A 108 12.07 -6.67 8.43
CA ARG A 108 11.79 -7.91 7.67
C ARG A 108 10.32 -8.10 7.33
N THR A 109 9.44 -7.21 7.78
CA THR A 109 8.00 -7.33 7.50
C THR A 109 7.74 -7.33 5.99
N ARG A 110 6.88 -8.23 5.54
CA ARG A 110 6.41 -8.31 4.15
C ARG A 110 4.89 -8.43 4.16
N TRP A 111 4.24 -7.68 3.30
CA TRP A 111 2.80 -7.77 3.12
C TRP A 111 2.48 -7.87 1.63
N GLN A 112 2.07 -9.04 1.21
CA GLN A 112 1.87 -9.33 -0.20
C GLN A 112 0.78 -8.44 -0.82
N GLY A 113 1.10 -7.84 -1.96
CA GLY A 113 0.18 -6.98 -2.71
C GLY A 113 -0.24 -5.70 -1.99
N ARG A 114 0.58 -5.20 -1.04
CA ARG A 114 0.37 -3.90 -0.38
C ARG A 114 1.64 -3.06 -0.51
N MET A 115 1.73 -2.29 -1.58
CA MET A 115 2.94 -1.54 -1.96
C MET A 115 4.21 -2.41 -1.82
N GLU A 116 4.07 -3.66 -2.27
CA GLU A 116 5.12 -4.67 -2.18
C GLU A 116 6.16 -4.45 -3.28
N THR A 117 7.42 -4.25 -2.91
CA THR A 117 8.54 -4.25 -3.85
C THR A 117 8.86 -5.69 -4.26
N VAL A 118 8.65 -6.04 -5.51
CA VAL A 118 8.87 -7.39 -6.06
C VAL A 118 10.15 -7.51 -6.87
N LEU A 119 10.64 -6.41 -7.44
CA LEU A 119 11.93 -6.24 -8.10
C LEU A 119 12.43 -4.80 -7.87
N PRO A 120 13.69 -4.48 -8.11
CA PRO A 120 14.18 -3.10 -8.01
C PRO A 120 13.35 -2.12 -8.85
N GLY A 121 12.70 -1.17 -8.17
CA GLY A 121 11.82 -0.18 -8.80
C GLY A 121 10.50 -0.74 -9.36
N VAL A 122 10.09 -1.96 -8.97
CA VAL A 122 8.80 -2.56 -9.35
C VAL A 122 7.97 -2.83 -8.12
N ILE A 123 6.83 -2.17 -8.05
CA ILE A 123 5.90 -2.19 -6.94
C ILE A 123 4.58 -2.82 -7.39
N VAL A 124 4.06 -3.76 -6.61
CA VAL A 124 2.72 -4.31 -6.82
C VAL A 124 1.79 -3.88 -5.69
N ASP A 125 0.58 -3.47 -6.03
CA ASP A 125 -0.45 -3.09 -5.07
C ASP A 125 -1.83 -3.58 -5.48
N GLY A 126 -2.54 -4.17 -4.54
CA GLY A 126 -3.90 -4.70 -4.76
C GLY A 126 -5.00 -3.65 -4.60
N ALA A 127 -4.71 -2.36 -4.72
CA ALA A 127 -5.72 -1.30 -4.70
C ALA A 127 -6.78 -1.57 -5.78
N HIS A 128 -8.04 -1.66 -5.36
CA HIS A 128 -9.16 -2.04 -6.24
C HIS A 128 -10.49 -1.35 -5.82
N ASN A 129 -10.41 -0.36 -4.96
CA ASN A 129 -11.50 0.50 -4.50
C ASN A 129 -10.98 1.93 -4.29
N GLU A 130 -11.88 2.87 -4.03
CA GLU A 130 -11.57 4.29 -3.86
C GLU A 130 -10.47 4.53 -2.82
N ASP A 131 -10.64 4.04 -1.59
CA ASP A 131 -9.65 4.20 -0.51
C ASP A 131 -8.27 3.65 -0.87
N GLY A 132 -8.23 2.46 -1.50
CA GLY A 132 -7.00 1.81 -1.93
C GLY A 132 -6.28 2.63 -3.01
N VAL A 133 -7.04 3.13 -3.99
CA VAL A 133 -6.50 3.97 -5.07
C VAL A 133 -6.01 5.31 -4.54
N GLU A 134 -6.72 5.91 -3.58
CA GLU A 134 -6.26 7.16 -2.96
C GLU A 134 -4.91 6.98 -2.27
N LYS A 135 -4.72 5.92 -1.49
CA LYS A 135 -3.44 5.58 -0.86
C LYS A 135 -2.33 5.25 -1.86
N PHE A 136 -2.69 4.56 -2.95
CA PHE A 136 -1.78 4.32 -4.07
C PHE A 136 -1.31 5.63 -4.69
N VAL A 137 -2.26 6.50 -5.06
CA VAL A 137 -2.00 7.81 -5.70
C VAL A 137 -1.13 8.70 -4.81
N GLU A 138 -1.45 8.82 -3.51
CA GLU A 138 -0.64 9.56 -2.53
C GLU A 138 0.82 9.07 -2.53
N THR A 139 1.01 7.75 -2.57
CA THR A 139 2.34 7.15 -2.56
C THR A 139 3.08 7.37 -3.88
N ALA A 140 2.44 7.12 -5.02
CA ALA A 140 3.06 7.25 -6.33
C ALA A 140 3.40 8.71 -6.67
N ALA A 141 2.52 9.65 -6.29
CA ALA A 141 2.76 11.09 -6.47
C ALA A 141 4.02 11.59 -5.75
N HIS A 142 4.41 10.96 -4.65
CA HIS A 142 5.65 11.30 -3.96
C HIS A 142 6.90 11.09 -4.83
N PHE A 143 6.88 10.10 -5.73
CA PHE A 143 8.04 9.74 -6.55
C PHE A 143 8.04 10.35 -7.96
N GLN A 144 6.93 10.95 -8.41
CA GLN A 144 6.83 11.48 -9.78
C GLN A 144 7.82 12.61 -10.12
N GLU A 145 8.29 13.35 -9.11
CA GLU A 145 9.30 14.41 -9.28
C GLU A 145 10.74 13.83 -9.27
N GLU A 146 10.90 12.60 -8.81
CA GLU A 146 12.20 11.95 -8.70
C GLU A 146 12.54 11.09 -9.92
N CYS A 147 11.52 10.50 -10.57
CA CYS A 147 11.70 9.58 -11.69
C CYS A 147 10.45 9.42 -12.56
N PRO A 148 10.61 8.95 -13.81
CA PRO A 148 9.49 8.54 -14.66
C PRO A 148 8.67 7.42 -14.02
N LEU A 149 7.33 7.55 -14.06
CA LEU A 149 6.42 6.54 -13.56
C LEU A 149 5.78 5.79 -14.72
N THR A 150 5.87 4.47 -14.68
CA THR A 150 5.16 3.54 -15.57
C THR A 150 4.07 2.83 -14.77
N LEU A 151 2.89 2.69 -15.35
CA LEU A 151 1.76 1.98 -14.76
C LEU A 151 1.46 0.73 -15.57
N LEU A 152 1.34 -0.42 -14.91
CA LEU A 152 0.66 -1.61 -15.42
C LEU A 152 -0.69 -1.72 -14.70
N PHE A 153 -1.78 -1.66 -15.45
CA PHE A 153 -3.13 -1.60 -14.89
C PHE A 153 -4.02 -2.71 -15.39
N SER A 154 -4.82 -3.26 -14.51
CA SER A 154 -5.98 -4.08 -14.83
C SER A 154 -6.96 -4.08 -13.66
N ALA A 155 -8.24 -4.23 -13.96
CA ALA A 155 -9.30 -4.35 -12.97
C ALA A 155 -10.32 -5.41 -13.40
N VAL A 156 -11.22 -5.80 -12.51
CA VAL A 156 -12.34 -6.68 -12.80
C VAL A 156 -13.64 -5.87 -12.90
N ASP A 157 -14.65 -6.41 -13.59
CA ASP A 157 -15.89 -5.75 -13.96
C ASP A 157 -16.78 -5.28 -12.79
N ASP A 158 -16.62 -5.91 -11.61
CA ASP A 158 -17.36 -5.55 -10.41
C ASP A 158 -16.73 -4.35 -9.64
N LYS A 159 -15.72 -3.69 -10.19
CA LYS A 159 -15.02 -2.54 -9.61
C LYS A 159 -15.30 -1.27 -10.38
N ASP A 160 -15.27 -0.15 -9.68
CA ASP A 160 -15.39 1.16 -10.31
C ASP A 160 -14.05 1.62 -10.89
N TYR A 161 -13.59 0.88 -11.92
CA TYR A 161 -12.31 1.17 -12.58
C TYR A 161 -12.30 2.51 -13.34
N LYS A 162 -13.48 3.09 -13.65
CA LYS A 162 -13.56 4.41 -14.30
C LYS A 162 -13.10 5.50 -13.34
N ASP A 163 -13.63 5.50 -12.13
CA ASP A 163 -13.24 6.43 -11.08
C ASP A 163 -11.80 6.20 -10.62
N MET A 164 -11.36 4.93 -10.55
CA MET A 164 -9.97 4.59 -10.28
C MET A 164 -9.02 5.22 -11.31
N ILE A 165 -9.29 5.05 -12.60
CA ILE A 165 -8.46 5.60 -13.69
C ILE A 165 -8.48 7.13 -13.66
N SER A 166 -9.66 7.74 -13.48
CA SER A 166 -9.80 9.19 -13.37
C SER A 166 -8.99 9.76 -12.20
N SER A 167 -9.06 9.12 -11.03
CA SER A 167 -8.28 9.52 -9.85
C SER A 167 -6.76 9.40 -10.09
N ILE A 168 -6.31 8.31 -10.71
CA ILE A 168 -4.91 8.08 -11.05
C ILE A 168 -4.40 9.18 -11.99
N CYS A 169 -5.08 9.37 -13.13
CA CYS A 169 -4.65 10.35 -14.15
C CYS A 169 -4.72 11.80 -13.66
N GLY A 170 -5.68 12.11 -12.77
CA GLY A 170 -5.84 13.46 -12.23
C GLY A 170 -4.76 13.87 -11.23
N LYS A 171 -4.04 12.92 -10.64
CA LYS A 171 -3.10 13.18 -9.54
C LYS A 171 -1.66 12.72 -9.81
N ILE A 172 -1.46 11.83 -10.79
CA ILE A 172 -0.14 11.27 -11.12
C ILE A 172 0.19 11.54 -12.58
N LYS A 173 1.39 12.05 -12.82
CA LYS A 173 1.96 12.17 -14.17
C LYS A 173 2.61 10.85 -14.58
N LEU A 174 1.94 10.11 -15.45
CA LEU A 174 2.44 8.84 -15.98
C LEU A 174 3.23 9.07 -17.28
N SER A 175 4.41 8.48 -17.37
CA SER A 175 5.22 8.47 -18.59
C SER A 175 4.73 7.41 -19.57
N HIS A 176 4.36 6.23 -19.05
CA HIS A 176 3.88 5.09 -19.82
C HIS A 176 2.75 4.39 -19.06
N VAL A 177 1.75 3.93 -19.79
CA VAL A 177 0.67 3.08 -19.28
C VAL A 177 0.63 1.82 -20.10
N VAL A 178 0.62 0.67 -19.46
CA VAL A 178 0.35 -0.63 -20.08
C VAL A 178 -0.92 -1.17 -19.44
N VAL A 179 -1.87 -1.59 -20.22
CA VAL A 179 -3.12 -2.20 -19.74
C VAL A 179 -3.21 -3.65 -20.15
N THR A 180 -3.79 -4.46 -19.30
CA THR A 180 -4.00 -5.89 -19.56
C THR A 180 -5.32 -6.36 -18.96
N GLN A 181 -5.74 -7.57 -19.27
CA GLN A 181 -6.96 -8.16 -18.70
C GLN A 181 -6.59 -9.25 -17.70
N VAL A 182 -7.40 -9.36 -16.64
CA VAL A 182 -7.27 -10.36 -15.58
C VAL A 182 -8.65 -10.77 -15.06
N GLY A 183 -8.73 -11.91 -14.37
CA GLY A 183 -9.93 -12.27 -13.60
C GLY A 183 -10.87 -13.27 -14.24
N GLY A 184 -10.53 -13.85 -15.38
CA GLY A 184 -11.29 -14.91 -16.05
C GLY A 184 -12.70 -14.45 -16.43
N TYR A 185 -13.75 -15.01 -15.84
CA TYR A 185 -15.15 -14.67 -16.16
C TYR A 185 -15.56 -13.23 -15.79
N ARG A 186 -14.72 -12.46 -15.08
CA ARG A 186 -14.91 -11.04 -14.75
C ARG A 186 -13.93 -10.13 -15.48
N GLU A 187 -13.38 -10.61 -16.59
CA GLU A 187 -12.46 -9.83 -17.40
C GLU A 187 -13.14 -8.61 -18.01
N VAL A 188 -12.42 -7.50 -18.01
CA VAL A 188 -12.73 -6.31 -18.81
C VAL A 188 -11.72 -6.25 -19.94
N PRO A 189 -12.14 -6.03 -21.20
CA PRO A 189 -11.22 -5.91 -22.33
C PRO A 189 -10.17 -4.83 -22.08
N ALA A 190 -8.90 -5.14 -22.29
CA ALA A 190 -7.80 -4.19 -22.04
C ALA A 190 -7.95 -2.88 -22.81
N GLU A 191 -8.53 -2.93 -24.03
CA GLU A 191 -8.80 -1.72 -24.83
C GLU A 191 -9.79 -0.75 -24.17
N GLU A 192 -10.69 -1.24 -23.32
CA GLU A 192 -11.60 -0.38 -22.56
C GLU A 192 -10.83 0.48 -21.55
N PHE A 193 -9.88 -0.11 -20.85
CA PHE A 193 -8.97 0.64 -19.97
C PHE A 193 -8.12 1.63 -20.77
N ALA A 194 -7.56 1.19 -21.90
CA ALA A 194 -6.74 2.05 -22.75
C ALA A 194 -7.51 3.28 -23.23
N LYS A 195 -8.76 3.11 -23.64
CA LYS A 195 -9.65 4.21 -24.03
C LYS A 195 -9.80 5.20 -22.88
N LEU A 196 -10.11 4.71 -21.68
CA LEU A 196 -10.28 5.56 -20.50
C LEU A 196 -9.00 6.31 -20.12
N PHE A 197 -7.82 5.67 -20.15
CA PHE A 197 -6.56 6.35 -19.91
C PHE A 197 -6.29 7.46 -20.93
N ARG A 198 -6.55 7.20 -22.22
CA ARG A 198 -6.40 8.21 -23.29
C ARG A 198 -7.38 9.37 -23.12
N GLU A 199 -8.64 9.11 -22.79
CA GLU A 199 -9.66 10.12 -22.48
C GLU A 199 -9.27 10.99 -21.26
N ASN A 200 -8.53 10.42 -20.31
CA ASN A 200 -7.99 11.16 -19.16
C ASN A 200 -6.59 11.76 -19.40
N GLY A 201 -6.15 11.84 -20.67
CA GLY A 201 -4.96 12.60 -21.06
C GLY A 201 -3.65 11.84 -21.12
N CYS A 202 -3.64 10.51 -20.87
CA CYS A 202 -2.45 9.70 -21.07
C CYS A 202 -2.15 9.52 -22.56
N THR A 203 -0.95 9.92 -23.00
CA THR A 203 -0.57 9.90 -24.43
C THR A 203 0.12 8.60 -24.87
N ASP A 204 0.84 7.93 -23.96
CA ASP A 204 1.51 6.65 -24.24
C ASP A 204 0.81 5.51 -23.49
N VAL A 205 -0.16 4.90 -24.17
CA VAL A 205 -0.97 3.79 -23.64
C VAL A 205 -0.84 2.58 -24.55
N GLN A 206 -0.25 1.51 -24.02
CA GLN A 206 -0.02 0.24 -24.69
C GLN A 206 -1.03 -0.80 -24.20
N VAL A 207 -1.48 -1.67 -25.10
CA VAL A 207 -2.46 -2.73 -24.81
C VAL A 207 -1.81 -4.09 -25.01
N CYS A 208 -1.94 -4.94 -24.01
CA CYS A 208 -1.56 -6.35 -24.10
C CYS A 208 -2.65 -7.18 -23.40
N ASP A 209 -3.21 -8.16 -24.07
CA ASP A 209 -4.30 -8.96 -23.51
C ASP A 209 -3.84 -9.88 -22.38
N LYS A 210 -2.55 -10.22 -22.32
CA LYS A 210 -2.00 -11.16 -21.34
C LYS A 210 -0.92 -10.52 -20.48
N THR A 211 -0.97 -10.79 -19.20
CA THR A 211 0.03 -10.29 -18.22
C THR A 211 1.45 -10.79 -18.55
N GLU A 212 1.60 -11.98 -19.15
CA GLU A 212 2.89 -12.52 -19.60
C GLU A 212 3.59 -11.66 -20.67
N GLU A 213 2.83 -10.86 -21.41
CA GLU A 213 3.33 -9.91 -22.43
C GLU A 213 3.37 -8.49 -21.87
N ALA A 214 2.34 -8.10 -21.11
CA ALA A 214 2.17 -6.78 -20.53
C ALA A 214 3.28 -6.43 -19.52
N PHE A 215 3.58 -7.36 -18.61
CA PHE A 215 4.59 -7.09 -17.57
C PHE A 215 6.01 -6.89 -18.13
N PRO A 216 6.55 -7.75 -19.03
CA PRO A 216 7.83 -7.47 -19.66
C PRO A 216 7.87 -6.16 -20.46
N LEU A 217 6.78 -5.80 -21.14
CA LEU A 217 6.69 -4.53 -21.85
C LEU A 217 6.75 -3.35 -20.85
N ALA A 218 5.95 -3.38 -19.78
CA ALA A 218 5.94 -2.36 -18.75
C ALA A 218 7.31 -2.23 -18.06
N LEU A 219 7.97 -3.37 -17.79
CA LEU A 219 9.31 -3.41 -17.21
C LEU A 219 10.35 -2.75 -18.14
N LYS A 220 10.26 -3.00 -19.46
CA LYS A 220 11.12 -2.35 -20.46
C LYS A 220 10.87 -0.84 -20.52
N LEU A 221 9.60 -0.41 -20.51
CA LEU A 221 9.21 1.00 -20.57
C LEU A 221 9.62 1.77 -19.30
N LYS A 222 9.60 1.10 -18.15
CA LYS A 222 10.12 1.67 -16.89
C LYS A 222 11.57 2.14 -17.04
N GLY A 223 12.39 1.46 -17.82
CA GLY A 223 13.82 1.73 -17.92
C GLY A 223 14.57 1.44 -16.60
N GLU A 224 15.81 1.93 -16.49
CA GLU A 224 16.66 1.69 -15.31
C GLU A 224 16.29 2.61 -14.15
N ASP A 225 16.05 3.89 -14.43
CA ASP A 225 15.84 4.93 -13.40
C ASP A 225 14.37 5.12 -12.98
N GLY A 226 13.42 4.59 -13.77
CA GLY A 226 11.99 4.73 -13.52
C GLY A 226 11.45 3.78 -12.44
N MET A 227 10.18 4.01 -12.07
CA MET A 227 9.39 3.09 -11.24
C MET A 227 8.23 2.51 -12.04
N LEU A 228 7.95 1.23 -11.84
CA LEU A 228 6.77 0.53 -12.35
C LEU A 228 5.83 0.20 -11.20
N PHE A 229 4.60 0.66 -11.31
CA PHE A 229 3.50 0.28 -10.42
C PHE A 229 2.55 -0.66 -11.16
N CYS A 230 2.26 -1.82 -10.56
CA CYS A 230 1.26 -2.77 -11.04
C CYS A 230 0.07 -2.73 -10.09
N VAL A 231 -1.08 -2.20 -10.53
CA VAL A 231 -2.20 -1.86 -9.66
C VAL A 231 -3.56 -2.08 -10.32
N GLY A 232 -4.61 -2.18 -9.51
CA GLY A 232 -6.02 -2.24 -9.91
C GLY A 232 -6.71 -3.55 -9.57
N SER A 233 -5.95 -4.64 -9.34
CA SER A 233 -6.52 -5.93 -8.97
C SER A 233 -5.52 -6.83 -8.24
N LEU A 234 -5.99 -7.58 -7.24
CA LEU A 234 -5.21 -8.65 -6.63
C LEU A 234 -4.91 -9.81 -7.62
N TYR A 235 -5.75 -10.00 -8.65
CA TYR A 235 -5.46 -10.96 -9.72
C TYR A 235 -4.22 -10.52 -10.50
N LEU A 236 -4.12 -9.24 -10.86
CA LEU A 236 -2.93 -8.69 -11.53
C LEU A 236 -1.68 -8.90 -10.69
N VAL A 237 -1.75 -8.62 -9.38
CA VAL A 237 -0.63 -8.86 -8.46
C VAL A 237 -0.19 -10.33 -8.50
N GLY A 238 -1.14 -11.26 -8.45
CA GLY A 238 -0.86 -12.71 -8.53
C GLY A 238 -0.19 -13.09 -9.83
N GLU A 239 -0.71 -12.64 -10.97
CA GLU A 239 -0.18 -12.95 -12.30
C GLU A 239 1.21 -12.34 -12.52
N VAL A 240 1.44 -11.09 -12.11
CA VAL A 240 2.76 -10.45 -12.18
C VAL A 240 3.80 -11.24 -11.38
N LYS A 241 3.48 -11.63 -10.15
CA LYS A 241 4.38 -12.45 -9.31
C LYS A 241 4.65 -13.82 -9.93
N ASP A 242 3.65 -14.41 -10.61
CA ASP A 242 3.83 -15.68 -11.33
C ASP A 242 4.75 -15.50 -12.55
N VAL A 243 4.60 -14.43 -13.33
CA VAL A 243 5.49 -14.10 -14.45
C VAL A 243 6.92 -13.91 -13.98
N ILE A 244 7.14 -13.16 -12.88
CA ILE A 244 8.46 -12.95 -12.28
C ILE A 244 9.08 -14.28 -11.91
N ARG A 245 8.35 -15.16 -11.22
CA ARG A 245 8.83 -16.48 -10.80
C ARG A 245 9.19 -17.38 -11.99
N ARG A 246 8.33 -17.43 -13.02
CA ARG A 246 8.53 -18.31 -14.20
C ARG A 246 9.70 -17.84 -15.07
N LYS A 247 9.86 -16.55 -15.26
CA LYS A 247 10.90 -15.98 -16.12
C LYS A 247 12.20 -15.70 -15.38
N LYS A 248 12.27 -15.97 -14.06
CA LYS A 248 13.46 -15.78 -13.20
C LYS A 248 14.07 -14.38 -13.38
N TYR A 249 13.21 -13.36 -13.26
CA TYR A 249 13.71 -12.00 -13.09
C TYR A 249 14.36 -11.93 -11.70
N ASP A 250 15.67 -11.74 -11.68
CA ASP A 250 16.49 -11.56 -10.47
C ASP A 250 16.71 -10.06 -10.21
#